data_2f17355eadb42c06f448024b108a70fe
#
_entry.id   2f17355eadb42c06f448024b108a70fe
#
_cell.length_a   1.000
_cell.length_b   1.000
_cell.length_c   1.000
_cell.angle_alpha   90.00
_cell.angle_beta   90.00
_cell.angle_gamma   90.00
#
_symmetry.space_group_name_H-M   'P 1'
#
loop_
_entity.id
_entity.type
_entity.pdbx_description
1 polymer ?
#
loop_
_entity_poly.entity_id
_entity_poly.type
_entity_poly.pdbx_seq_one_letter_code
_entity_poly.pdbx_strand_id
1 'polypeptide(L)'
;MHTIFSSVDYQGNDFKALVYEFMENGNLDEWLHPTQITNEVLEEQRNLSLLLRINIVINVANALDYLHHHCQSPIIHCDLKPSNVLLDDDMNGHVGDFGLARFLLDATQYCSSNQSSPIGVRGTIGYNPPGEYHFLEFSLFLLSFIIL
;
A
#
# COMPACT_ATOMS: atom_id res chain seq x y z
N MET A 1 0.47 -11.53 12.52
CA MET A 1 1.46 -12.60 12.27
C MET A 1 1.11 -13.25 10.93
N HIS A 2 2.08 -13.39 10.02
CA HIS A 2 1.81 -13.95 8.69
C HIS A 2 2.29 -15.39 8.64
N THR A 3 1.46 -16.28 8.09
CA THR A 3 1.79 -17.71 7.96
C THR A 3 1.63 -18.13 6.51
N ILE A 4 2.62 -18.88 6.01
CA ILE A 4 2.52 -19.53 4.71
C ILE A 4 1.89 -20.90 4.95
N PHE A 5 0.73 -21.16 4.38
CA PHE A 5 0.09 -22.46 4.37
C PHE A 5 0.36 -23.15 3.03
N SER A 6 0.84 -24.39 3.08
CA SER A 6 1.08 -25.22 1.91
C SER A 6 0.30 -26.53 2.07
N SER A 7 -0.45 -26.90 1.05
CA SER A 7 -1.24 -28.12 1.00
C SER A 7 -1.37 -28.62 -0.45
N VAL A 8 -2.06 -29.73 -0.63
CA VAL A 8 -2.39 -30.29 -1.93
C VAL A 8 -3.90 -30.21 -2.10
N ASP A 9 -4.37 -29.75 -3.25
CA ASP A 9 -5.80 -29.69 -3.56
C ASP A 9 -6.39 -31.08 -3.80
N TYR A 10 -7.71 -31.15 -3.97
CA TYR A 10 -8.42 -32.43 -4.23
C TYR A 10 -8.04 -33.12 -5.57
N GLN A 11 -7.34 -32.41 -6.46
CA GLN A 11 -6.83 -32.90 -7.74
C GLN A 11 -5.36 -33.31 -7.68
N GLY A 12 -4.70 -33.13 -6.53
CA GLY A 12 -3.30 -33.46 -6.34
C GLY A 12 -2.31 -32.32 -6.73
N ASN A 13 -2.79 -31.09 -6.98
CA ASN A 13 -1.94 -29.97 -7.29
C ASN A 13 -1.46 -29.26 -6.02
N ASP A 14 -0.24 -28.74 -6.03
CA ASP A 14 0.31 -27.93 -4.95
C ASP A 14 -0.52 -26.66 -4.77
N PHE A 15 -0.99 -26.44 -3.54
CA PHE A 15 -1.69 -25.23 -3.12
C PHE A 15 -0.89 -24.47 -2.07
N LYS A 16 -0.70 -23.19 -2.28
CA LYS A 16 -0.04 -22.28 -1.32
C LYS A 16 -0.94 -21.09 -1.04
N ALA A 17 -1.09 -20.76 0.24
CA ALA A 17 -1.83 -19.59 0.67
C ALA A 17 -1.00 -18.76 1.66
N LEU A 18 -1.15 -17.46 1.56
CA LEU A 18 -0.67 -16.52 2.58
C LEU A 18 -1.83 -16.22 3.53
N VAL A 19 -1.61 -16.42 4.81
CA VAL A 19 -2.61 -16.12 5.84
C VAL A 19 -2.18 -14.85 6.55
N TYR A 20 -3.03 -13.84 6.49
CA TYR A 20 -2.83 -12.55 7.12
C TYR A 20 -3.78 -12.36 8.29
N GLU A 21 -3.45 -11.44 9.17
CA GLU A 21 -4.36 -10.91 10.17
C GLU A 21 -5.51 -10.19 9.47
N PHE A 22 -6.72 -10.39 9.97
CA PHE A 22 -7.90 -9.73 9.40
C PHE A 22 -7.92 -8.26 9.84
N MET A 23 -8.19 -7.35 8.92
CA MET A 23 -8.28 -5.92 9.17
C MET A 23 -9.75 -5.52 9.25
N GLU A 24 -10.25 -5.34 10.47
CA GLU A 24 -11.68 -5.22 10.77
C GLU A 24 -12.32 -3.96 10.16
N ASN A 25 -11.55 -2.88 10.05
CA ASN A 25 -12.02 -1.61 9.53
C ASN A 25 -11.83 -1.45 8.01
N GLY A 26 -11.48 -2.52 7.29
CA GLY A 26 -11.33 -2.51 5.83
C GLY A 26 -10.17 -1.64 5.37
N ASN A 27 -10.37 -0.85 4.33
CA ASN A 27 -9.33 0.00 3.76
C ASN A 27 -9.64 1.50 3.91
N LEU A 28 -8.61 2.33 3.84
CA LEU A 28 -8.72 3.77 4.02
C LEU A 28 -9.58 4.46 2.95
N ASP A 29 -9.63 3.93 1.72
CA ASP A 29 -10.42 4.50 0.64
C ASP A 29 -11.93 4.52 0.97
N GLU A 30 -12.43 3.48 1.59
CA GLU A 30 -13.83 3.38 2.05
C GLU A 30 -14.19 4.42 3.12
N TRP A 31 -13.20 4.87 3.90
CA TRP A 31 -13.36 5.91 4.91
C TRP A 31 -13.24 7.33 4.36
N LEU A 32 -12.44 7.51 3.31
CA LEU A 32 -12.29 8.80 2.62
C LEU A 32 -13.45 9.06 1.67
N HIS A 33 -14.00 8.00 1.05
CA HIS A 33 -15.04 8.07 0.03
C HIS A 33 -16.23 7.16 0.40
N PRO A 34 -16.97 7.46 1.49
CA PRO A 34 -18.13 6.66 1.85
C PRO A 34 -19.18 6.68 0.74
N THR A 35 -19.50 5.51 0.19
CA THR A 35 -20.58 5.38 -0.80
C THR A 35 -21.90 5.63 -0.11
N GLN A 36 -22.66 6.60 -0.59
CA GLN A 36 -24.04 6.82 -0.16
C GLN A 36 -24.91 5.66 -0.68
N ILE A 37 -25.04 4.59 0.10
CA ILE A 37 -26.06 3.58 -0.13
C ILE A 37 -27.34 4.13 0.47
N THR A 38 -28.25 4.52 -0.42
CA THR A 38 -29.62 4.92 -0.10
C THR A 38 -30.38 3.74 0.48
N ASN A 39 -30.37 3.57 1.79
CA ASN A 39 -31.49 2.98 2.56
C ASN A 39 -31.28 3.26 4.05
N GLU A 40 -32.20 3.94 4.64
CA GLU A 40 -32.53 4.35 5.98
C GLU A 40 -32.18 3.36 7.13
N VAL A 41 -30.93 3.03 7.30
CA VAL A 41 -30.40 2.53 8.59
C VAL A 41 -29.25 3.45 8.92
N LEU A 42 -29.30 4.05 10.10
CA LEU A 42 -28.29 4.94 10.67
C LEU A 42 -26.91 4.27 10.60
N GLU A 43 -26.24 4.33 9.45
CA GLU A 43 -24.80 4.10 9.40
C GLU A 43 -24.19 5.29 10.14
N GLU A 44 -23.57 5.03 11.27
CA GLU A 44 -22.64 5.95 11.90
C GLU A 44 -21.70 6.41 10.78
N GLN A 45 -21.83 7.69 10.43
CA GLN A 45 -21.14 8.30 9.31
C GLN A 45 -19.63 8.04 9.52
N ARG A 46 -19.04 7.17 8.71
CA ARG A 46 -17.60 6.89 8.72
C ARG A 46 -16.88 8.22 8.58
N ASN A 47 -16.45 8.79 9.68
CA ASN A 47 -15.81 10.10 9.71
C ASN A 47 -14.43 9.99 10.36
N LEU A 48 -13.40 10.09 9.54
CA LEU A 48 -12.01 10.16 10.02
C LEU A 48 -11.74 11.58 10.53
N SER A 49 -11.61 11.71 11.85
CA SER A 49 -11.13 12.95 12.45
C SER A 49 -9.71 13.27 11.92
N LEU A 50 -9.34 14.55 11.95
CA LEU A 50 -8.00 14.99 11.53
C LEU A 50 -6.88 14.23 12.30
N LEU A 51 -7.08 13.98 13.59
CA LEU A 51 -6.10 13.25 14.39
C LEU A 51 -5.94 11.79 13.92
N LEU A 52 -7.03 11.11 13.58
CA LEU A 52 -6.98 9.76 13.03
C LEU A 52 -6.27 9.75 11.67
N ARG A 53 -6.58 10.71 10.80
CA ARG A 53 -5.87 10.86 9.51
C ARG A 53 -4.37 11.03 9.70
N ILE A 54 -3.96 11.89 10.63
CA ILE A 54 -2.53 12.09 10.95
C ILE A 54 -1.89 10.81 11.48
N ASN A 55 -2.55 10.07 12.37
CA ASN A 55 -2.03 8.81 12.89
C ASN A 55 -1.86 7.77 11.77
N ILE A 56 -2.83 7.62 10.88
CA ILE A 56 -2.74 6.72 9.72
C ILE A 56 -1.57 7.12 8.83
N VAL A 57 -1.39 8.42 8.57
CA VAL A 57 -0.26 8.95 7.80
C VAL A 57 1.08 8.59 8.44
N ILE A 58 1.20 8.71 9.77
CA ILE A 58 2.41 8.32 10.51
C ILE A 58 2.67 6.82 10.38
N ASN A 59 1.63 5.97 10.49
CA ASN A 59 1.80 4.53 10.32
C ASN A 59 2.31 4.19 8.91
N VAL A 60 1.71 4.78 7.86
CA VAL A 60 2.14 4.60 6.48
C VAL A 60 3.58 5.09 6.27
N ALA A 61 3.93 6.27 6.81
CA ALA A 61 5.28 6.81 6.70
C ALA A 61 6.32 5.89 7.37
N ASN A 62 6.02 5.36 8.56
CA ASN A 62 6.88 4.40 9.24
C ASN A 62 7.05 3.09 8.45
N ALA A 63 5.97 2.59 7.83
CA ALA A 63 6.04 1.40 6.98
C ALA A 63 6.93 1.63 5.76
N LEU A 64 6.81 2.79 5.11
CA LEU A 64 7.66 3.15 3.98
C LEU A 64 9.11 3.35 4.39
N ASP A 65 9.37 4.01 5.52
CA ASP A 65 10.73 4.16 6.07
C ASP A 65 11.38 2.79 6.29
N TYR A 66 10.62 1.84 6.86
CA TYR A 66 11.11 0.48 7.04
C TYR A 66 11.45 -0.20 5.71
N LEU A 67 10.56 -0.11 4.70
CA LEU A 67 10.79 -0.72 3.38
C LEU A 67 12.01 -0.12 2.68
N HIS A 68 12.24 1.18 2.86
CA HIS A 68 13.27 1.93 2.16
C HIS A 68 14.65 1.83 2.80
N HIS A 69 14.71 1.77 4.13
CA HIS A 69 15.98 1.93 4.86
C HIS A 69 16.32 0.76 5.78
N HIS A 70 15.33 -0.04 6.19
CA HIS A 70 15.55 -1.10 7.17
C HIS A 70 15.49 -2.52 6.58
N CYS A 71 15.08 -2.67 5.32
CA CYS A 71 15.20 -3.93 4.59
C CYS A 71 16.62 -4.14 4.08
N GLN A 72 17.08 -5.40 3.98
CA GLN A 72 18.40 -5.75 3.44
C GLN A 72 18.62 -5.18 2.02
N SER A 73 17.58 -5.15 1.20
CA SER A 73 17.53 -4.44 -0.06
C SER A 73 16.32 -3.50 -0.02
N PRO A 74 16.47 -2.21 -0.35
CA PRO A 74 15.35 -1.28 -0.36
C PRO A 74 14.21 -1.78 -1.25
N ILE A 75 12.99 -1.66 -0.77
CA ILE A 75 11.77 -2.10 -1.45
C ILE A 75 10.93 -0.87 -1.77
N ILE A 76 10.54 -0.73 -3.03
CA ILE A 76 9.59 0.29 -3.48
C ILE A 76 8.23 -0.37 -3.68
N HIS A 77 7.17 0.18 -3.09
CA HIS A 77 5.83 -0.39 -3.17
C HIS A 77 5.21 -0.31 -4.57
N CYS A 78 5.43 0.76 -5.29
CA CYS A 78 4.96 1.05 -6.66
C CYS A 78 3.44 1.18 -6.86
N ASP A 79 2.59 0.94 -5.87
CA ASP A 79 1.12 1.12 -5.98
C ASP A 79 0.51 1.56 -4.64
N LEU A 80 1.11 2.57 -4.02
CA LEU A 80 0.60 3.11 -2.77
C LEU A 80 -0.60 4.02 -3.05
N LYS A 81 -1.76 3.65 -2.49
CA LYS A 81 -3.04 4.35 -2.63
C LYS A 81 -3.92 4.04 -1.40
N PRO A 82 -4.97 4.81 -1.12
CA PRO A 82 -5.82 4.58 0.06
C PRO A 82 -6.43 3.18 0.14
N SER A 83 -6.80 2.57 -0.98
CA SER A 83 -7.34 1.21 -1.00
C SER A 83 -6.31 0.13 -0.63
N ASN A 84 -5.02 0.45 -0.64
CA ASN A 84 -3.91 -0.42 -0.22
C ASN A 84 -3.41 -0.10 1.20
N VAL A 85 -4.08 0.79 1.92
CA VAL A 85 -3.88 1.05 3.34
C VAL A 85 -5.04 0.43 4.11
N LEU A 86 -4.77 -0.65 4.83
CA LEU A 86 -5.76 -1.39 5.62
C LEU A 86 -5.79 -0.86 7.04
N LEU A 87 -6.95 -0.88 7.68
CA LEU A 87 -7.16 -0.35 9.03
C LEU A 87 -7.53 -1.50 9.99
N ASP A 88 -6.75 -1.64 11.07
CA ASP A 88 -7.04 -2.60 12.15
C ASP A 88 -8.18 -2.09 13.07
N ASP A 89 -8.50 -2.86 14.12
CA ASP A 89 -9.53 -2.55 15.10
C ASP A 89 -9.27 -1.23 15.87
N ASP A 90 -8.01 -0.86 16.04
CA ASP A 90 -7.56 0.40 16.67
C ASP A 90 -7.43 1.57 15.68
N MET A 91 -7.83 1.39 14.41
CA MET A 91 -7.68 2.38 13.33
C MET A 91 -6.23 2.70 12.97
N ASN A 92 -5.28 1.79 13.23
CA ASN A 92 -3.91 1.95 12.73
C ASN A 92 -3.83 1.54 11.27
N GLY A 93 -3.02 2.27 10.49
CA GLY A 93 -2.83 2.02 9.07
C GLY A 93 -1.73 0.98 8.80
N HIS A 94 -2.06 -0.02 7.99
CA HIS A 94 -1.15 -1.06 7.53
C HIS A 94 -1.06 -1.03 6.01
N VAL A 95 0.16 -0.89 5.47
CA VAL A 95 0.38 -0.94 4.02
C VAL A 95 0.26 -2.38 3.53
N GLY A 96 -0.62 -2.59 2.56
CA GLY A 96 -0.89 -3.89 1.92
C GLY A 96 -0.71 -3.85 0.41
N ASP A 97 -0.98 -4.99 -0.25
CA ASP A 97 -0.88 -5.20 -1.71
C ASP A 97 0.50 -4.90 -2.31
N PHE A 98 1.46 -5.74 -1.99
CA PHE A 98 2.83 -5.69 -2.54
C PHE A 98 2.95 -6.32 -3.94
N GLY A 99 1.86 -6.51 -4.67
CA GLY A 99 1.85 -7.15 -5.99
C GLY A 99 2.70 -6.45 -7.05
N LEU A 100 2.91 -5.14 -6.93
CA LEU A 100 3.76 -4.34 -7.83
C LEU A 100 5.09 -3.94 -7.20
N ALA A 101 5.37 -4.33 -5.95
CA ALA A 101 6.57 -3.95 -5.23
C ALA A 101 7.85 -4.46 -5.92
N ARG A 102 8.94 -3.70 -5.78
CA ARG A 102 10.23 -3.99 -6.40
C ARG A 102 11.38 -3.73 -5.45
N PHE A 103 12.42 -4.55 -5.58
CA PHE A 103 13.71 -4.26 -4.99
C PHE A 103 14.41 -3.16 -5.80
N LEU A 104 14.92 -2.15 -5.12
CA LEU A 104 15.81 -1.16 -5.70
C LEU A 104 17.21 -1.80 -5.76
N LEU A 105 17.54 -2.44 -6.89
CA LEU A 105 18.89 -2.91 -7.15
C LEU A 105 19.78 -1.70 -7.40
N ASP A 106 21.00 -1.70 -6.83
CA ASP A 106 21.97 -0.60 -6.98
C ASP A 106 22.08 -0.15 -8.44
N ALA A 107 21.98 1.17 -8.65
CA ALA A 107 22.06 1.81 -9.97
C ALA A 107 23.36 1.47 -10.75
N THR A 108 24.37 0.91 -10.08
CA THR A 108 25.63 0.46 -10.67
C THR A 108 25.49 -0.74 -11.60
N GLN A 109 24.43 -1.55 -11.48
CA GLN A 109 24.17 -2.69 -12.39
C GLN A 109 23.41 -2.29 -13.66
N TYR A 110 22.71 -1.14 -13.67
CA TYR A 110 21.95 -0.69 -14.84
C TYR A 110 22.79 -0.06 -15.95
N CYS A 111 24.05 0.34 -15.69
CA CYS A 111 24.94 0.92 -16.70
C CYS A 111 25.56 -0.11 -17.65
N SER A 112 25.40 -1.42 -17.42
CA SER A 112 26.06 -2.46 -18.21
C SER A 112 25.18 -3.17 -19.23
N SER A 113 23.87 -2.95 -19.21
CA SER A 113 22.97 -3.50 -20.23
C SER A 113 22.39 -2.38 -21.07
N ASN A 114 22.77 -2.33 -22.35
CA ASN A 114 22.21 -1.44 -23.40
C ASN A 114 20.73 -1.70 -23.70
N GLN A 115 19.91 -1.93 -22.69
CA GLN A 115 18.45 -1.97 -22.78
C GLN A 115 17.89 -0.74 -22.06
N SER A 116 17.78 0.34 -22.82
CA SER A 116 16.94 1.50 -22.50
C SER A 116 15.46 1.10 -22.49
N SER A 117 15.06 0.30 -21.50
CA SER A 117 13.67 0.25 -21.11
C SER A 117 13.47 1.40 -20.13
N PRO A 118 12.71 2.46 -20.47
CA PRO A 118 12.30 3.41 -19.45
C PRO A 118 11.61 2.58 -18.36
N ILE A 119 11.95 2.84 -17.11
CA ILE A 119 11.21 2.27 -15.97
C ILE A 119 9.77 2.73 -16.20
N GLY A 120 8.98 1.86 -16.85
CA GLY A 120 7.62 2.20 -17.19
C GLY A 120 6.89 2.53 -15.90
N VAL A 121 6.31 3.71 -15.84
CA VAL A 121 5.48 4.16 -14.73
C VAL A 121 4.44 3.06 -14.50
N ARG A 122 4.61 2.28 -13.42
CA ARG A 122 3.65 1.29 -12.97
C ARG A 122 3.03 1.81 -11.69
N GLY A 123 1.73 1.70 -11.60
CA GLY A 123 0.94 2.15 -10.48
C GLY A 123 -0.45 2.56 -10.94
N THR A 124 -1.31 2.92 -10.01
CA THR A 124 -2.69 3.32 -10.30
C THR A 124 -2.74 4.76 -10.80
N ILE A 125 -3.42 4.99 -11.94
CA ILE A 125 -3.62 6.33 -12.51
C ILE A 125 -4.31 7.23 -11.47
N GLY A 126 -3.78 8.46 -11.31
CA GLY A 126 -4.28 9.43 -10.31
C GLY A 126 -3.50 9.42 -9.00
N TYR A 127 -2.75 8.34 -8.70
CA TYR A 127 -1.91 8.22 -7.50
C TYR A 127 -0.41 8.28 -7.83
N ASN A 128 -0.05 8.42 -9.10
CA ASN A 128 1.33 8.64 -9.51
C ASN A 128 1.60 10.14 -9.63
N PRO A 129 2.64 10.67 -8.96
CA PRO A 129 3.01 12.07 -9.12
C PRO A 129 3.48 12.36 -10.56
N PRO A 130 3.33 13.57 -11.11
CA PRO A 130 3.79 13.92 -12.45
C PRO A 130 5.31 14.17 -12.48
N GLY A 131 6.08 13.52 -13.40
CA GLY A 131 7.52 13.77 -13.65
C GLY A 131 8.44 12.56 -13.43
N GLU A 132 9.77 12.73 -13.59
CA GLU A 132 10.80 11.76 -13.20
C GLU A 132 11.01 11.84 -11.68
N TYR A 133 10.63 10.76 -10.96
CA TYR A 133 10.43 10.86 -9.52
C TYR A 133 11.66 10.61 -8.70
N HIS A 134 11.95 11.56 -7.82
CA HIS A 134 12.66 11.30 -6.58
C HIS A 134 11.70 10.61 -5.60
N PHE A 135 12.13 9.51 -5.08
CA PHE A 135 11.47 8.58 -4.18
C PHE A 135 10.72 9.21 -2.97
N LEU A 136 11.24 10.34 -2.46
CA LEU A 136 10.64 11.09 -1.35
C LEU A 136 9.37 11.86 -1.75
N GLU A 137 9.24 12.29 -3.01
CA GLU A 137 8.09 13.07 -3.48
C GLU A 137 6.82 12.24 -3.57
N PHE A 138 6.95 10.92 -3.87
CA PHE A 138 5.82 10.01 -3.92
C PHE A 138 5.13 9.86 -2.56
N SER A 139 5.90 9.75 -1.48
CA SER A 139 5.37 9.66 -0.12
C SER A 139 4.65 10.94 0.30
N LEU A 140 5.20 12.11 -0.03
CA LEU A 140 4.59 13.40 0.27
C LEU A 140 3.30 13.64 -0.51
N PHE A 141 3.23 13.18 -1.76
CA PHE A 141 2.03 13.31 -2.59
C PHE A 141 0.86 12.50 -1.99
N LEU A 142 1.09 11.25 -1.58
CA LEU A 142 0.05 10.45 -0.94
C LEU A 142 -0.40 11.04 0.40
N LEU A 143 0.53 11.58 1.19
CA LEU A 143 0.21 12.21 2.47
C LEU A 143 -0.75 13.39 2.29
N SER A 144 -0.67 14.14 1.18
CA SER A 144 -1.60 15.23 0.87
C SER A 144 -3.03 14.73 0.63
N PHE A 145 -3.21 13.56 0.01
CA PHE A 145 -4.54 12.96 -0.24
C PHE A 145 -5.24 12.49 1.04
N ILE A 146 -4.48 12.09 2.05
CA ILE A 146 -5.04 11.59 3.32
C ILE A 146 -5.43 12.76 4.25
N ILE A 147 -4.72 13.88 4.17
CA ILE A 147 -4.91 15.04 5.06
C ILE A 147 -6.00 15.98 4.53
N LEU A 148 -6.13 16.14 3.22
CA LEU A 148 -7.16 17.00 2.58
C LEU A 148 -8.49 16.30 2.48
#